data_116ced0b3a8e08fd3b078f26ba983af3
#
_entry.id   116ced0b3a8e08fd3b078f26ba983af3
#
_cell.length_a   1.000
_cell.length_b   1.000
_cell.length_c   1.000
_cell.angle_alpha   90.00
_cell.angle_beta   90.00
_cell.angle_gamma   90.00
#
_symmetry.space_group_name_H-M   'P 1'
#
loop_
_entity.id
_entity.type
_entity.pdbx_description
1 polymer ?
#
loop_
_entity_poly.entity_id
_entity_poly.type
_entity_poly.pdbx_seq_one_letter_code
_entity_poly.pdbx_strand_id
1 'polypeptide(L)'
;MKVRIGVSLAGAVSGGSDGFPGFAESVDELEERGIDSLWLSELVYSPLVEPFIGMAYALSRTRKLKVGTGVAVLPGRSPILVAKQLASLALLAPKRVLPVFGLSPARPAERAAFPVPAGKRAAVFDESLDLVRRLLREPRVSFHGEFFDVDGATVGELPPVPVDIWLGGSAPAGLRRIGRYGDGWLASFITPEEAAAGIDTIQAAAAEAGREVDPEHYGISLPVAFGELPEVLVTAIRARRADVSIDSLVPRGWDQARSMIERYIEAGMTKFVIRAAGSEPYPGFLSEFTTEVLPLQT
;
A
#
# COMPACT_ATOMS: atom_id res chain seq x y z
N MET A 1 16.72 -13.69 -1.87
CA MET A 1 15.40 -12.99 -1.78
C MET A 1 15.33 -12.36 -0.40
N LYS A 2 15.06 -11.08 -0.32
CA LYS A 2 14.95 -10.37 0.96
C LYS A 2 13.51 -10.28 1.40
N VAL A 3 13.20 -10.77 2.60
CA VAL A 3 11.88 -10.62 3.20
C VAL A 3 11.83 -9.33 4.02
N ARG A 4 10.82 -8.50 3.78
CA ARG A 4 10.58 -7.22 4.45
C ARG A 4 9.24 -7.26 5.18
N ILE A 5 9.26 -6.91 6.46
CA ILE A 5 8.07 -6.98 7.30
C ILE A 5 7.75 -5.59 7.84
N GLY A 6 6.56 -5.12 7.55
CA GLY A 6 6.04 -3.85 8.01
C GLY A 6 4.71 -4.00 8.74
N VAL A 7 4.24 -2.93 9.31
CA VAL A 7 3.01 -2.87 10.09
C VAL A 7 2.06 -1.82 9.50
N SER A 8 0.77 -2.14 9.49
CA SER A 8 -0.28 -1.15 9.29
C SER A 8 -0.97 -0.84 10.61
N LEU A 9 -1.00 0.42 10.98
CA LEU A 9 -1.61 0.88 12.23
C LEU A 9 -3.12 1.15 12.10
N ALA A 10 -3.77 0.76 11.03
CA ALA A 10 -5.19 1.03 10.74
C ALA A 10 -6.21 0.60 11.83
N GLY A 11 -5.77 -0.08 12.88
CA GLY A 11 -6.60 -0.42 14.04
C GLY A 11 -6.04 0.05 15.38
N ALA A 12 -4.79 0.55 15.41
CA ALA A 12 -4.09 0.86 16.65
C ALA A 12 -4.21 2.34 17.08
N VAL A 13 -4.70 3.21 16.21
CA VAL A 13 -4.69 4.68 16.41
C VAL A 13 -6.11 5.23 16.60
N SER A 14 -7.13 4.40 16.62
CA SER A 14 -8.51 4.81 16.82
C SER A 14 -8.84 4.90 18.31
N GLY A 15 -9.09 6.09 18.81
CA GLY A 15 -9.81 6.25 20.05
C GLY A 15 -9.21 7.17 21.10
N GLY A 16 -9.17 8.46 20.83
CA GLY A 16 -9.04 9.49 21.84
C GLY A 16 -9.76 10.76 21.44
N SER A 17 -10.33 11.46 22.38
CA SER A 17 -11.00 12.75 22.17
C SER A 17 -10.05 13.87 21.74
N ASP A 18 -8.72 13.64 21.77
CA ASP A 18 -7.67 14.67 21.69
C ASP A 18 -6.79 14.57 20.44
N GLY A 19 -7.34 14.14 19.31
CA GLY A 19 -6.60 13.98 18.07
C GLY A 19 -6.21 12.52 17.77
N PHE A 20 -4.97 12.24 17.36
CA PHE A 20 -4.45 10.88 17.11
C PHE A 20 -3.49 10.48 18.23
N PRO A 21 -4.01 10.21 19.44
CA PRO A 21 -3.16 9.85 20.57
C PRO A 21 -2.42 8.55 20.24
N GLY A 22 -1.13 8.57 20.49
CA GLY A 22 -0.28 7.41 20.26
C GLY A 22 0.30 7.27 18.84
N PHE A 23 -0.02 8.15 17.86
CA PHE A 23 0.58 8.05 16.53
C PHE A 23 2.09 8.36 16.55
N ALA A 24 2.49 9.42 17.28
CA ALA A 24 3.89 9.79 17.43
C ALA A 24 4.69 8.69 18.13
N GLU A 25 4.18 8.23 19.27
CA GLU A 25 4.76 7.16 20.08
C GLU A 25 4.85 5.85 19.29
N SER A 26 3.80 5.53 18.53
CA SER A 26 3.81 4.35 17.66
C SER A 26 4.89 4.44 16.57
N VAL A 27 5.07 5.61 15.95
CA VAL A 27 6.12 5.82 14.94
C VAL A 27 7.51 5.64 15.54
N ASP A 28 7.74 6.22 16.73
CA ASP A 28 9.02 6.11 17.44
C ASP A 28 9.29 4.64 17.82
N GLU A 29 8.30 3.94 18.35
CA GLU A 29 8.40 2.52 18.72
C GLU A 29 8.71 1.63 17.52
N LEU A 30 8.11 1.88 16.35
CA LEU A 30 8.41 1.13 15.11
C LEU A 30 9.87 1.30 14.68
N GLU A 31 10.42 2.53 14.77
CA GLU A 31 11.82 2.81 14.48
C GLU A 31 12.75 2.10 15.48
N GLU A 32 12.46 2.19 16.77
CA GLU A 32 13.26 1.57 17.85
C GLU A 32 13.30 0.05 17.75
N ARG A 33 12.19 -0.58 17.37
CA ARG A 33 12.09 -2.03 17.18
C ARG A 33 12.71 -2.52 15.86
N GLY A 34 13.15 -1.61 14.98
CA GLY A 34 13.77 -1.97 13.70
C GLY A 34 12.78 -2.54 12.67
N ILE A 35 11.50 -2.19 12.76
CA ILE A 35 10.48 -2.60 11.79
C ILE A 35 10.77 -1.91 10.46
N ASP A 36 10.70 -2.66 9.35
CA ASP A 36 11.08 -2.15 8.02
C ASP A 36 10.19 -0.99 7.57
N SER A 37 8.89 -1.08 7.80
CA SER A 37 7.97 -0.08 7.23
C SER A 37 6.64 0.08 7.97
N LEU A 38 6.16 1.32 7.98
CA LEU A 38 4.81 1.72 8.41
C LEU A 38 3.92 1.92 7.18
N TRP A 39 2.68 1.42 7.25
CA TRP A 39 1.70 1.52 6.16
C TRP A 39 0.42 2.20 6.62
N LEU A 40 0.02 3.24 5.88
CA LEU A 40 -1.11 4.09 6.18
C LEU A 40 -2.23 3.88 5.16
N SER A 41 -3.41 3.50 5.66
CA SER A 41 -4.60 3.31 4.83
C SER A 41 -5.33 4.63 4.60
N GLU A 42 -5.78 4.87 3.38
CA GLU A 42 -6.62 6.02 3.09
C GLU A 42 -8.10 5.69 3.36
N LEU A 43 -8.61 6.24 4.43
CA LEU A 43 -10.02 6.16 4.83
C LEU A 43 -10.50 7.58 5.16
N VAL A 44 -11.04 8.26 4.15
CA VAL A 44 -11.35 9.71 4.21
C VAL A 44 -12.36 10.04 5.33
N TYR A 45 -13.36 9.17 5.51
CA TYR A 45 -14.39 9.35 6.55
C TYR A 45 -14.08 8.52 7.80
N SER A 46 -12.86 8.66 8.30
CA SER A 46 -12.41 7.97 9.50
C SER A 46 -11.53 8.89 10.36
N PRO A 47 -11.30 8.58 11.64
CA PRO A 47 -10.40 9.35 12.49
C PRO A 47 -8.91 9.07 12.23
N LEU A 48 -8.56 8.35 11.16
CA LEU A 48 -7.17 8.05 10.82
C LEU A 48 -6.49 9.24 10.17
N VAL A 49 -5.18 9.34 10.38
CA VAL A 49 -4.33 10.34 9.71
C VAL A 49 -4.37 10.13 8.21
N GLU A 50 -4.50 11.22 7.45
CA GLU A 50 -4.39 11.18 5.99
C GLU A 50 -2.99 10.67 5.60
N PRO A 51 -2.87 9.72 4.64
CA PRO A 51 -1.61 9.02 4.40
C PRO A 51 -0.42 9.91 4.06
N PHE A 52 -0.56 10.92 3.20
CA PHE A 52 0.57 11.78 2.81
C PHE A 52 1.04 12.66 3.96
N ILE A 53 0.11 13.13 4.79
CA ILE A 53 0.43 13.90 6.01
C ILE A 53 1.11 12.98 7.03
N GLY A 54 0.56 11.78 7.24
CA GLY A 54 1.15 10.78 8.14
C GLY A 54 2.54 10.35 7.69
N MET A 55 2.76 10.17 6.36
CA MET A 55 4.08 9.89 5.81
C MET A 55 5.09 11.00 6.10
N ALA A 56 4.73 12.27 5.83
CA ALA A 56 5.60 13.41 6.10
C ALA A 56 5.98 13.49 7.59
N TYR A 57 5.00 13.30 8.47
CA TYR A 57 5.22 13.32 9.92
C TYR A 57 6.14 12.18 10.37
N ALA A 58 5.86 10.95 9.96
CA ALA A 58 6.64 9.77 10.36
C ALA A 58 8.07 9.83 9.81
N LEU A 59 8.24 10.22 8.55
CA LEU A 59 9.56 10.36 7.92
C LEU A 59 10.44 11.42 8.59
N SER A 60 9.85 12.51 9.09
CA SER A 60 10.58 13.57 9.81
C SER A 60 11.09 13.12 11.18
N ARG A 61 10.38 12.19 11.84
CA ARG A 61 10.73 11.67 13.19
C ARG A 61 11.72 10.52 13.16
N THR A 62 11.83 9.83 12.02
CA THR A 62 12.58 8.57 11.90
C THR A 62 13.74 8.70 10.92
N ARG A 63 14.70 7.77 10.99
CA ARG A 63 15.88 7.75 10.11
C ARG A 63 15.95 6.53 9.20
N LYS A 64 15.35 5.40 9.60
CA LYS A 64 15.40 4.11 8.87
C LYS A 64 14.03 3.65 8.44
N LEU A 65 12.99 3.90 9.24
CA LEU A 65 11.62 3.47 8.96
C LEU A 65 11.18 3.99 7.58
N LYS A 66 10.74 3.08 6.72
CA LYS A 66 10.07 3.42 5.47
C LYS A 66 8.61 3.66 5.74
N VAL A 67 7.98 4.51 4.97
CA VAL A 67 6.55 4.79 5.16
C VAL A 67 5.84 4.72 3.81
N GLY A 68 4.71 4.03 3.80
CA GLY A 68 3.93 3.81 2.59
C GLY A 68 2.43 4.00 2.77
N THR A 69 1.74 4.05 1.63
CA THR A 69 0.28 4.03 1.59
C THR A 69 -0.23 2.62 1.38
N GLY A 70 -1.29 2.23 2.06
CA GLY A 70 -1.82 0.87 1.93
C GLY A 70 -3.35 0.77 1.75
N VAL A 71 -3.93 1.35 0.70
CA VAL A 71 -3.46 2.09 -0.47
C VAL A 71 -4.03 3.51 -0.48
N ALA A 72 -3.44 4.44 -1.24
CA ALA A 72 -4.06 5.73 -1.56
C ALA A 72 -4.81 5.64 -2.90
N VAL A 73 -5.91 6.38 -3.04
CA VAL A 73 -6.69 6.44 -4.29
C VAL A 73 -6.05 7.50 -5.20
N LEU A 74 -5.66 7.12 -6.43
CA LEU A 74 -5.10 8.08 -7.37
C LEU A 74 -6.15 8.75 -8.27
N PRO A 75 -7.13 8.01 -8.87
CA PRO A 75 -8.15 8.65 -9.71
C PRO A 75 -9.00 9.65 -8.93
N GLY A 76 -9.10 10.88 -9.46
CA GLY A 76 -9.78 12.00 -8.81
C GLY A 76 -8.85 12.95 -8.05
N ARG A 77 -7.55 12.64 -8.00
CA ARG A 77 -6.50 13.56 -7.55
C ARG A 77 -5.81 14.22 -8.74
N SER A 78 -5.21 15.39 -8.53
CA SER A 78 -4.29 15.97 -9.50
C SER A 78 -2.99 15.15 -9.54
N PRO A 79 -2.64 14.52 -10.67
CA PRO A 79 -1.40 13.73 -10.78
C PRO A 79 -0.15 14.63 -10.62
N ILE A 80 -0.21 15.90 -11.00
CA ILE A 80 0.89 16.85 -10.83
C ILE A 80 1.15 17.12 -9.34
N LEU A 81 0.08 17.33 -8.55
CA LEU A 81 0.22 17.55 -7.10
C LEU A 81 0.72 16.30 -6.40
N VAL A 82 0.23 15.13 -6.79
CA VAL A 82 0.71 13.84 -6.25
C VAL A 82 2.19 13.64 -6.58
N ALA A 83 2.60 13.86 -7.82
CA ALA A 83 4.01 13.77 -8.21
C ALA A 83 4.88 14.75 -7.40
N LYS A 84 4.42 15.98 -7.21
CA LYS A 84 5.13 16.98 -6.39
C LYS A 84 5.25 16.56 -4.92
N GLN A 85 4.19 16.01 -4.34
CA GLN A 85 4.21 15.50 -2.97
C GLN A 85 5.21 14.36 -2.83
N LEU A 86 5.18 13.37 -3.73
CA LEU A 86 6.11 12.25 -3.73
C LEU A 86 7.56 12.68 -3.94
N ALA A 87 7.82 13.58 -4.88
CA ALA A 87 9.15 14.13 -5.11
C ALA A 87 9.68 14.84 -3.86
N SER A 88 8.85 15.65 -3.20
CA SER A 88 9.22 16.34 -1.97
C SER A 88 9.55 15.37 -0.84
N LEU A 89 8.71 14.35 -0.61
CA LEU A 89 8.95 13.32 0.39
C LEU A 89 10.25 12.54 0.10
N ALA A 90 10.49 12.19 -1.17
CA ALA A 90 11.67 11.43 -1.58
C ALA A 90 12.97 12.24 -1.52
N LEU A 91 12.91 13.56 -1.70
CA LEU A 91 14.04 14.46 -1.48
C LEU A 91 14.36 14.59 0.02
N LEU A 92 13.34 14.69 0.87
CA LEU A 92 13.50 14.80 2.33
C LEU A 92 13.90 13.46 2.98
N ALA A 93 13.44 12.34 2.44
CA ALA A 93 13.66 11.00 2.97
C ALA A 93 13.95 9.98 1.86
N PRO A 94 15.14 10.03 1.23
CA PRO A 94 15.48 9.16 0.11
C PRO A 94 15.36 7.66 0.47
N LYS A 95 14.81 6.87 -0.47
CA LYS A 95 14.60 5.40 -0.35
C LYS A 95 13.63 4.96 0.76
N ARG A 96 12.90 5.89 1.38
CA ARG A 96 11.98 5.56 2.48
C ARG A 96 10.50 5.79 2.14
N VAL A 97 10.19 6.23 0.93
CA VAL A 97 8.83 6.54 0.46
C VAL A 97 8.29 5.37 -0.36
N LEU A 98 7.19 4.76 0.06
CA LEU A 98 6.59 3.57 -0.54
C LEU A 98 5.13 3.86 -0.97
N PRO A 99 4.91 4.60 -2.06
CA PRO A 99 3.56 4.91 -2.50
C PRO A 99 2.90 3.69 -3.16
N VAL A 100 1.73 3.33 -2.67
CA VAL A 100 0.88 2.32 -3.31
C VAL A 100 -0.46 2.94 -3.64
N PHE A 101 -0.86 2.85 -4.90
CA PHE A 101 -2.11 3.41 -5.38
C PHE A 101 -3.14 2.36 -5.71
N GLY A 102 -4.41 2.72 -5.45
CA GLY A 102 -5.59 1.94 -5.78
C GLY A 102 -6.52 2.68 -6.74
N LEU A 103 -7.37 1.89 -7.41
CA LEU A 103 -8.35 2.39 -8.37
C LEU A 103 -9.53 3.10 -7.70
N SER A 104 -9.93 2.65 -6.52
CA SER A 104 -11.13 3.12 -5.83
C SER A 104 -10.95 3.07 -4.32
N PRO A 105 -11.65 3.95 -3.57
CA PRO A 105 -11.64 3.86 -2.12
C PRO A 105 -12.22 2.54 -1.62
N ALA A 106 -11.75 2.12 -0.46
CA ALA A 106 -12.20 0.88 0.18
C ALA A 106 -13.70 0.90 0.54
N ARG A 107 -14.21 2.08 0.87
CA ARG A 107 -15.62 2.31 1.24
C ARG A 107 -16.36 3.01 0.10
N PRO A 108 -17.49 2.46 -0.40
CA PRO A 108 -18.26 3.09 -1.48
C PRO A 108 -18.71 4.52 -1.18
N ALA A 109 -19.04 4.83 0.09
CA ALA A 109 -19.44 6.17 0.53
C ALA A 109 -18.35 7.24 0.29
N GLU A 110 -17.08 6.86 0.26
CA GLU A 110 -15.94 7.76 0.07
C GLU A 110 -15.67 8.10 -1.41
N ARG A 111 -16.43 7.51 -2.35
CA ARG A 111 -16.26 7.78 -3.80
C ARG A 111 -16.44 9.24 -4.18
N ALA A 112 -17.28 9.98 -3.43
CA ALA A 112 -17.50 11.40 -3.67
C ALA A 112 -16.25 12.26 -3.41
N ALA A 113 -15.32 11.81 -2.57
CA ALA A 113 -14.05 12.48 -2.33
C ALA A 113 -13.06 12.35 -3.51
N PHE A 114 -13.35 11.44 -4.46
CA PHE A 114 -12.48 11.14 -5.61
C PHE A 114 -13.31 11.21 -6.92
N PRO A 115 -13.75 12.38 -7.34
CA PRO A 115 -14.61 12.56 -8.51
C PRO A 115 -13.86 12.25 -9.80
N VAL A 116 -14.50 11.49 -10.70
CA VAL A 116 -14.01 11.20 -12.05
C VAL A 116 -15.22 11.11 -12.99
N PRO A 117 -15.06 11.34 -14.31
CA PRO A 117 -16.14 11.14 -15.26
C PRO A 117 -16.73 9.73 -15.17
N ALA A 118 -18.05 9.62 -15.35
CA ALA A 118 -18.77 8.36 -15.25
C ALA A 118 -18.20 7.31 -16.20
N GLY A 119 -17.93 6.11 -15.68
CA GLY A 119 -17.37 4.98 -16.44
C GLY A 119 -15.89 5.11 -16.81
N LYS A 120 -15.22 6.23 -16.50
CA LYS A 120 -13.84 6.52 -16.95
C LYS A 120 -12.76 6.26 -15.87
N ARG A 121 -13.13 5.79 -14.69
CA ARG A 121 -12.20 5.66 -13.55
C ARG A 121 -10.91 4.88 -13.87
N ALA A 122 -11.01 3.80 -14.62
CA ALA A 122 -9.85 3.00 -15.01
C ALA A 122 -8.94 3.74 -15.99
N ALA A 123 -9.52 4.43 -16.98
CA ALA A 123 -8.75 5.22 -17.95
C ALA A 123 -8.09 6.44 -17.29
N VAL A 124 -8.80 7.15 -16.40
CA VAL A 124 -8.21 8.22 -15.60
C VAL A 124 -7.06 7.70 -14.75
N PHE A 125 -7.18 6.48 -14.19
CA PHE A 125 -6.10 5.88 -13.41
C PHE A 125 -4.86 5.61 -14.27
N ASP A 126 -5.05 4.99 -15.44
CA ASP A 126 -3.96 4.66 -16.36
C ASP A 126 -3.20 5.93 -16.79
N GLU A 127 -3.93 6.98 -17.18
CA GLU A 127 -3.35 8.27 -17.59
C GLU A 127 -2.69 9.01 -16.42
N SER A 128 -3.29 8.96 -15.22
CA SER A 128 -2.68 9.53 -14.02
C SER A 128 -1.36 8.85 -13.66
N LEU A 129 -1.30 7.51 -13.78
CA LEU A 129 -0.08 6.74 -13.50
C LEU A 129 1.03 7.10 -14.48
N ASP A 130 0.73 7.19 -15.78
CA ASP A 130 1.70 7.59 -16.78
C ASP A 130 2.25 8.99 -16.50
N LEU A 131 1.37 9.97 -16.26
CA LEU A 131 1.78 11.36 -15.99
C LEU A 131 2.59 11.47 -14.67
N VAL A 132 2.18 10.79 -13.60
CA VAL A 132 2.95 10.79 -12.33
C VAL A 132 4.33 10.19 -12.53
N ARG A 133 4.44 9.06 -13.25
CA ARG A 133 5.71 8.39 -13.51
C ARG A 133 6.66 9.27 -14.33
N ARG A 134 6.15 9.92 -15.36
CA ARG A 134 6.94 10.85 -16.18
C ARG A 134 7.42 12.04 -15.37
N LEU A 135 6.54 12.67 -14.58
CA LEU A 135 6.90 13.82 -13.73
C LEU A 135 7.95 13.48 -12.66
N LEU A 136 8.03 12.24 -12.20
CA LEU A 136 9.04 11.79 -11.22
C LEU A 136 10.38 11.37 -11.86
N ARG A 137 10.47 11.30 -13.20
CA ARG A 137 11.65 10.80 -13.93
C ARG A 137 12.19 11.78 -14.97
N GLU A 138 11.35 12.66 -15.47
CA GLU A 138 11.72 13.63 -16.51
C GLU A 138 11.79 15.04 -15.90
N PRO A 139 12.80 15.85 -16.22
CA PRO A 139 12.95 17.20 -15.66
C PRO A 139 11.83 18.15 -16.11
N ARG A 140 11.20 17.86 -17.25
CA ARG A 140 10.10 18.62 -17.83
C ARG A 140 9.20 17.72 -18.67
N VAL A 141 7.91 17.78 -18.47
CA VAL A 141 6.92 16.90 -19.11
C VAL A 141 5.88 17.75 -19.86
N SER A 142 5.71 17.49 -21.15
CA SER A 142 4.50 17.84 -21.90
C SER A 142 3.69 16.57 -22.12
N PHE A 143 2.40 16.63 -21.81
CA PHE A 143 1.50 15.48 -21.82
C PHE A 143 0.13 15.90 -22.33
N HIS A 144 -0.34 15.27 -23.40
CA HIS A 144 -1.61 15.57 -24.09
C HIS A 144 -2.45 14.29 -24.11
N GLY A 145 -3.23 14.06 -23.04
CA GLY A 145 -4.09 12.90 -22.85
C GLY A 145 -5.57 13.20 -23.03
N GLU A 146 -6.41 12.24 -22.70
CA GLU A 146 -7.87 12.41 -22.69
C GLU A 146 -8.33 13.24 -21.48
N PHE A 147 -7.64 13.09 -20.33
CA PHE A 147 -8.05 13.66 -19.04
C PHE A 147 -7.09 14.74 -18.53
N PHE A 148 -5.85 14.69 -18.94
CA PHE A 148 -4.83 15.65 -18.51
C PHE A 148 -4.11 16.24 -19.73
N ASP A 149 -3.98 17.57 -19.71
CA ASP A 149 -3.29 18.32 -20.75
C ASP A 149 -2.35 19.32 -20.06
N VAL A 150 -1.05 19.17 -20.25
CA VAL A 150 -0.03 20.00 -19.61
C VAL A 150 1.18 20.20 -20.52
N ASP A 151 1.71 21.44 -20.52
CA ASP A 151 2.91 21.82 -21.25
C ASP A 151 4.04 22.22 -20.30
N GLY A 152 5.18 21.51 -20.42
CA GLY A 152 6.39 21.85 -19.70
C GLY A 152 6.27 21.76 -18.17
N ALA A 153 5.38 20.90 -17.68
CA ALA A 153 5.20 20.68 -16.24
C ALA A 153 6.47 20.09 -15.61
N THR A 154 6.75 20.46 -14.36
CA THR A 154 7.90 19.96 -13.61
C THR A 154 7.56 19.85 -12.12
N VAL A 155 8.17 18.90 -11.43
CA VAL A 155 8.15 18.83 -9.96
C VAL A 155 9.32 19.61 -9.33
N GLY A 156 10.16 20.23 -10.15
CA GLY A 156 11.42 20.87 -9.74
C GLY A 156 12.57 19.91 -9.76
N GLU A 157 13.29 19.78 -8.67
CA GLU A 157 14.37 18.80 -8.53
C GLU A 157 13.81 17.38 -8.51
N LEU A 158 14.39 16.50 -9.32
CA LEU A 158 14.03 15.08 -9.33
C LEU A 158 14.63 14.37 -8.11
N PRO A 159 13.94 13.37 -7.55
CA PRO A 159 14.49 12.54 -6.48
C PRO A 159 15.80 11.88 -6.93
N PRO A 160 16.83 11.83 -6.06
CA PRO A 160 18.14 11.25 -6.39
C PRO A 160 18.06 9.74 -6.67
N VAL A 161 17.00 9.10 -6.19
CA VAL A 161 16.63 7.70 -6.48
C VAL A 161 15.19 7.72 -6.95
N PRO A 162 14.86 7.06 -8.07
CA PRO A 162 13.50 6.97 -8.55
C PRO A 162 12.54 6.46 -7.46
N VAL A 163 11.35 7.02 -7.42
CA VAL A 163 10.27 6.56 -6.53
C VAL A 163 9.54 5.43 -7.24
N ASP A 164 9.57 4.24 -6.64
CA ASP A 164 8.82 3.09 -7.14
C ASP A 164 7.35 3.26 -6.81
N ILE A 165 6.51 3.18 -7.83
CA ILE A 165 5.05 3.29 -7.68
C ILE A 165 4.46 1.88 -7.67
N TRP A 166 3.96 1.48 -6.52
CA TRP A 166 3.27 0.20 -6.38
C TRP A 166 1.77 0.37 -6.59
N LEU A 167 1.11 -0.70 -7.00
CA LEU A 167 -0.34 -0.71 -7.18
C LEU A 167 -0.98 -1.80 -6.35
N GLY A 168 -2.21 -1.53 -5.89
CA GLY A 168 -3.06 -2.49 -5.21
C GLY A 168 -4.07 -3.15 -6.15
N GLY A 169 -4.71 -4.20 -5.65
CA GLY A 169 -5.77 -4.93 -6.32
C GLY A 169 -5.36 -6.32 -6.80
N SER A 170 -6.37 -7.16 -7.10
CA SER A 170 -6.18 -8.57 -7.51
C SER A 170 -7.01 -8.96 -8.74
N ALA A 171 -7.85 -8.06 -9.25
CA ALA A 171 -8.61 -8.35 -10.47
C ALA A 171 -7.69 -8.47 -11.70
N PRO A 172 -8.00 -9.33 -12.69
CA PRO A 172 -7.13 -9.56 -13.85
C PRO A 172 -6.72 -8.28 -14.60
N ALA A 173 -7.64 -7.32 -14.77
CA ALA A 173 -7.32 -6.02 -15.36
C ALA A 173 -6.38 -5.17 -14.48
N GLY A 174 -6.49 -5.31 -13.16
CA GLY A 174 -5.59 -4.68 -12.18
C GLY A 174 -4.18 -5.26 -12.26
N LEU A 175 -4.05 -6.58 -12.31
CA LEU A 175 -2.75 -7.26 -12.44
C LEU A 175 -2.03 -6.86 -13.73
N ARG A 176 -2.74 -6.82 -14.86
CA ARG A 176 -2.17 -6.31 -16.13
C ARG A 176 -1.77 -4.84 -16.05
N ARG A 177 -2.51 -4.01 -15.32
CA ARG A 177 -2.14 -2.60 -15.07
C ARG A 177 -0.85 -2.50 -14.27
N ILE A 178 -0.66 -3.36 -13.26
CA ILE A 178 0.58 -3.40 -12.48
C ILE A 178 1.78 -3.67 -13.40
N GLY A 179 1.71 -4.67 -14.26
CA GLY A 179 2.76 -4.94 -15.24
C GLY A 179 3.06 -3.75 -16.16
N ARG A 180 2.03 -3.05 -16.62
CA ARG A 180 2.19 -1.90 -17.56
C ARG A 180 2.72 -0.64 -16.89
N TYR A 181 2.28 -0.32 -15.68
CA TYR A 181 2.51 0.99 -15.06
C TYR A 181 3.14 0.91 -13.67
N GLY A 182 3.03 -0.23 -12.95
CA GLY A 182 3.54 -0.39 -11.59
C GLY A 182 5.01 -0.80 -11.55
N ASP A 183 5.66 -0.46 -10.46
CA ASP A 183 7.00 -0.96 -10.12
C ASP A 183 6.92 -2.04 -9.02
N GLY A 184 5.71 -2.34 -8.53
CA GLY A 184 5.43 -3.38 -7.56
C GLY A 184 3.94 -3.57 -7.31
N TRP A 185 3.62 -4.61 -6.55
CA TRP A 185 2.27 -5.01 -6.20
C TRP A 185 2.11 -5.14 -4.69
N LEU A 186 1.07 -4.52 -4.14
CA LEU A 186 0.60 -4.79 -2.78
C LEU A 186 -0.78 -5.44 -2.85
N ALA A 187 -0.81 -6.75 -2.72
CA ALA A 187 -2.02 -7.56 -2.70
C ALA A 187 -2.77 -7.48 -1.37
N SER A 188 -4.03 -7.87 -1.38
CA SER A 188 -4.83 -8.10 -0.17
C SER A 188 -5.94 -9.10 -0.44
N PHE A 189 -6.29 -9.92 0.55
CA PHE A 189 -7.36 -10.91 0.48
C PHE A 189 -7.27 -11.86 -0.71
N ILE A 190 -6.10 -12.38 -0.99
CA ILE A 190 -5.83 -13.45 -1.95
C ILE A 190 -5.18 -14.62 -1.23
N THR A 191 -5.18 -15.80 -1.81
CA THR A 191 -4.44 -16.97 -1.26
C THR A 191 -2.99 -17.00 -1.78
N PRO A 192 -2.09 -17.81 -1.20
CA PRO A 192 -0.74 -17.99 -1.73
C PRO A 192 -0.71 -18.48 -3.19
N GLU A 193 -1.64 -19.37 -3.58
CA GLU A 193 -1.75 -19.87 -4.95
C GLU A 193 -2.16 -18.76 -5.93
N GLU A 194 -3.08 -17.89 -5.51
CA GLU A 194 -3.47 -16.70 -6.28
C GLU A 194 -2.36 -15.67 -6.34
N ALA A 195 -1.53 -15.60 -5.32
CA ALA A 195 -0.35 -14.74 -5.32
C ALA A 195 0.64 -15.14 -6.40
N ALA A 196 0.97 -16.43 -6.49
CA ALA A 196 1.85 -16.97 -7.55
C ALA A 196 1.29 -16.70 -8.95
N ALA A 197 0.01 -17.03 -9.19
CA ALA A 197 -0.65 -16.78 -10.47
C ALA A 197 -0.75 -15.28 -10.81
N GLY A 198 -0.91 -14.43 -9.79
CA GLY A 198 -0.91 -12.97 -9.93
C GLY A 198 0.46 -12.43 -10.36
N ILE A 199 1.55 -12.93 -9.78
CA ILE A 199 2.93 -12.59 -10.14
C ILE A 199 3.19 -12.95 -11.61
N ASP A 200 2.82 -14.17 -12.05
CA ASP A 200 2.96 -14.59 -13.45
C ASP A 200 2.21 -13.65 -14.40
N THR A 201 0.99 -13.27 -14.05
CA THR A 201 0.17 -12.33 -14.85
C THR A 201 0.82 -10.95 -14.94
N ILE A 202 1.39 -10.45 -13.84
CA ILE A 202 2.09 -9.16 -13.78
C ILE A 202 3.34 -9.19 -14.63
N GLN A 203 4.16 -10.24 -14.50
CA GLN A 203 5.40 -10.41 -15.26
C GLN A 203 5.14 -10.51 -16.77
N ALA A 204 4.14 -11.29 -17.18
CA ALA A 204 3.73 -11.38 -18.57
C ALA A 204 3.31 -10.01 -19.14
N ALA A 205 2.46 -9.27 -18.42
CA ALA A 205 2.02 -7.94 -18.83
C ALA A 205 3.16 -6.89 -18.83
N ALA A 206 4.14 -7.03 -17.95
CA ALA A 206 5.34 -6.19 -17.93
C ALA A 206 6.20 -6.46 -19.17
N ALA A 207 6.46 -7.74 -19.49
CA ALA A 207 7.21 -8.13 -20.67
C ALA A 207 6.55 -7.65 -21.97
N GLU A 208 5.22 -7.77 -22.09
CA GLU A 208 4.45 -7.21 -23.22
C GLU A 208 4.61 -5.68 -23.35
N ALA A 209 4.80 -4.98 -22.23
CA ALA A 209 5.02 -3.53 -22.19
C ALA A 209 6.51 -3.14 -22.31
N GLY A 210 7.42 -4.09 -22.54
CA GLY A 210 8.87 -3.85 -22.59
C GLY A 210 9.46 -3.42 -21.25
N ARG A 211 8.89 -3.91 -20.13
CA ARG A 211 9.26 -3.57 -18.75
C ARG A 211 9.58 -4.83 -17.95
N GLU A 212 10.18 -4.61 -16.80
CA GLU A 212 10.36 -5.63 -15.76
C GLU A 212 9.81 -5.09 -14.43
N VAL A 213 9.29 -5.97 -13.59
CA VAL A 213 8.95 -5.69 -12.19
C VAL A 213 9.94 -6.48 -11.33
N ASP A 214 10.62 -5.78 -10.43
CA ASP A 214 11.60 -6.37 -9.53
C ASP A 214 10.95 -7.52 -8.73
N PRO A 215 11.54 -8.74 -8.70
CA PRO A 215 11.02 -9.85 -7.92
C PRO A 215 10.99 -9.59 -6.41
N GLU A 216 11.68 -8.57 -5.90
CA GLU A 216 11.57 -8.12 -4.51
C GLU A 216 10.40 -7.12 -4.28
N HIS A 217 9.60 -6.79 -5.31
CA HIS A 217 8.50 -5.82 -5.25
C HIS A 217 7.10 -6.44 -5.26
N TYR A 218 6.95 -7.65 -4.71
CA TYR A 218 5.65 -8.29 -4.52
C TYR A 218 5.32 -8.38 -3.02
N GLY A 219 4.22 -7.78 -2.62
CA GLY A 219 3.83 -7.71 -1.22
C GLY A 219 2.37 -8.05 -0.97
N ILE A 220 2.06 -8.36 0.29
CA ILE A 220 0.71 -8.62 0.75
C ILE A 220 0.39 -7.88 2.04
N SER A 221 -0.80 -7.28 2.11
CA SER A 221 -1.39 -6.78 3.35
C SER A 221 -2.17 -7.91 4.01
N LEU A 222 -1.67 -8.41 5.14
CA LEU A 222 -2.18 -9.57 5.85
C LEU A 222 -2.81 -9.15 7.19
N PRO A 223 -4.14 -9.18 7.31
CA PRO A 223 -4.80 -9.07 8.61
C PRO A 223 -4.59 -10.34 9.43
N VAL A 224 -4.26 -10.22 10.71
CA VAL A 224 -4.13 -11.33 11.65
C VAL A 224 -5.21 -11.18 12.74
N ALA A 225 -6.05 -12.18 12.91
CA ALA A 225 -7.13 -12.15 13.89
C ALA A 225 -6.63 -12.50 15.30
N PHE A 226 -6.90 -11.62 16.25
CA PHE A 226 -6.72 -11.83 17.67
C PHE A 226 -8.09 -11.72 18.35
N GLY A 227 -8.81 -12.84 18.45
CA GLY A 227 -10.19 -12.89 18.90
C GLY A 227 -11.20 -12.84 17.77
N GLU A 228 -12.38 -12.28 18.04
CA GLU A 228 -13.47 -12.19 17.06
C GLU A 228 -13.18 -11.10 16.01
N LEU A 229 -13.47 -11.42 14.75
CA LEU A 229 -13.36 -10.46 13.66
C LEU A 229 -14.54 -9.47 13.70
N PRO A 230 -14.28 -8.17 13.47
CA PRO A 230 -15.34 -7.19 13.31
C PRO A 230 -16.31 -7.59 12.20
N GLU A 231 -17.61 -7.50 12.42
CA GLU A 231 -18.64 -7.86 11.42
C GLU A 231 -18.46 -7.08 10.11
N VAL A 232 -18.07 -5.82 10.21
CA VAL A 232 -17.73 -4.96 9.05
C VAL A 232 -16.61 -5.58 8.19
N LEU A 233 -15.58 -6.17 8.81
CA LEU A 233 -14.50 -6.82 8.09
C LEU A 233 -14.98 -8.14 7.46
N VAL A 234 -15.71 -8.95 8.19
CA VAL A 234 -16.30 -10.21 7.69
C VAL A 234 -17.19 -9.94 6.49
N THR A 235 -18.07 -8.94 6.58
CA THR A 235 -18.97 -8.53 5.49
C THR A 235 -18.18 -8.04 4.28
N ALA A 236 -17.15 -7.22 4.49
CA ALA A 236 -16.30 -6.72 3.41
C ALA A 236 -15.51 -7.83 2.71
N ILE A 237 -15.01 -8.83 3.44
CA ILE A 237 -14.35 -9.99 2.87
C ILE A 237 -15.34 -10.81 2.05
N ARG A 238 -16.50 -11.18 2.62
CA ARG A 238 -17.52 -11.97 1.94
C ARG A 238 -18.05 -11.31 0.66
N ALA A 239 -18.20 -9.99 0.67
CA ALA A 239 -18.64 -9.24 -0.51
C ALA A 239 -17.63 -9.28 -1.66
N ARG A 240 -16.33 -9.49 -1.38
CA ARG A 240 -15.25 -9.52 -2.37
C ARG A 240 -14.80 -10.93 -2.69
N ARG A 241 -14.89 -11.85 -1.73
CA ARG A 241 -14.32 -13.19 -1.74
C ARG A 241 -15.30 -14.19 -1.14
N ALA A 242 -16.49 -14.28 -1.75
CA ALA A 242 -17.50 -15.30 -1.39
C ALA A 242 -17.04 -16.73 -1.76
N ASP A 243 -16.06 -16.85 -2.62
CA ASP A 243 -15.47 -18.06 -3.17
C ASP A 243 -14.44 -18.73 -2.24
N VAL A 244 -13.93 -18.02 -1.23
CA VAL A 244 -12.84 -18.48 -0.37
C VAL A 244 -13.24 -18.38 1.11
N SER A 245 -12.80 -19.35 1.91
CA SER A 245 -12.95 -19.28 3.37
C SER A 245 -12.22 -18.07 3.95
N ILE A 246 -12.83 -17.41 4.94
CA ILE A 246 -12.17 -16.29 5.64
C ILE A 246 -10.88 -16.76 6.30
N ASP A 247 -10.84 -17.96 6.87
CA ASP A 247 -9.64 -18.51 7.53
C ASP A 247 -8.47 -18.75 6.54
N SER A 248 -8.76 -18.89 5.23
CA SER A 248 -7.72 -18.93 4.19
C SER A 248 -7.14 -17.55 3.85
N LEU A 249 -7.74 -16.46 4.32
CA LEU A 249 -7.34 -15.07 4.04
C LEU A 249 -6.90 -14.32 5.30
N VAL A 250 -7.35 -14.76 6.47
CA VAL A 250 -7.13 -14.11 7.76
C VAL A 250 -6.68 -15.16 8.77
N PRO A 251 -5.39 -15.34 9.00
CA PRO A 251 -4.87 -16.26 9.98
C PRO A 251 -5.27 -15.83 11.39
N ARG A 252 -5.44 -16.82 12.29
CA ARG A 252 -5.78 -16.62 13.70
C ARG A 252 -4.54 -16.81 14.55
N GLY A 253 -4.09 -15.73 15.20
CA GLY A 253 -2.88 -15.71 16.03
C GLY A 253 -1.58 -15.87 15.24
N TRP A 254 -0.48 -15.85 15.97
CA TRP A 254 0.85 -15.76 15.36
C TRP A 254 1.30 -17.04 14.66
N ASP A 255 0.96 -18.22 15.18
CA ASP A 255 1.34 -19.49 14.55
C ASP A 255 0.80 -19.63 13.13
N GLN A 256 -0.49 -19.36 12.96
CA GLN A 256 -1.10 -19.39 11.62
C GLN A 256 -0.59 -18.26 10.73
N ALA A 257 -0.29 -17.09 11.32
CA ALA A 257 0.29 -15.97 10.58
C ALA A 257 1.67 -16.34 10.02
N ARG A 258 2.55 -16.94 10.83
CA ARG A 258 3.88 -17.42 10.36
C ARG A 258 3.76 -18.45 9.25
N SER A 259 2.96 -19.49 9.45
CA SER A 259 2.75 -20.52 8.42
C SER A 259 2.19 -19.93 7.11
N MET A 260 1.31 -18.95 7.21
CA MET A 260 0.77 -18.29 6.03
C MET A 260 1.81 -17.39 5.35
N ILE A 261 2.62 -16.65 6.10
CA ILE A 261 3.74 -15.86 5.57
C ILE A 261 4.72 -16.76 4.82
N GLU A 262 5.11 -17.90 5.38
CA GLU A 262 6.01 -18.87 4.74
C GLU A 262 5.46 -19.34 3.39
N ARG A 263 4.18 -19.70 3.33
CA ARG A 263 3.51 -20.06 2.05
C ARG A 263 3.49 -18.93 1.04
N TYR A 264 3.31 -17.67 1.46
CA TYR A 264 3.43 -16.52 0.56
C TYR A 264 4.87 -16.28 0.10
N ILE A 265 5.86 -16.54 0.94
CA ILE A 265 7.28 -16.49 0.55
C ILE A 265 7.55 -17.53 -0.55
N GLU A 266 7.08 -18.76 -0.39
CA GLU A 266 7.16 -19.80 -1.40
C GLU A 266 6.46 -19.42 -2.70
N ALA A 267 5.34 -18.66 -2.62
CA ALA A 267 4.62 -18.11 -3.75
C ALA A 267 5.30 -16.89 -4.39
N GLY A 268 6.45 -16.42 -3.89
CA GLY A 268 7.22 -15.30 -4.45
C GLY A 268 6.95 -13.94 -3.81
N MET A 269 6.16 -13.86 -2.73
CA MET A 269 5.97 -12.60 -2.02
C MET A 269 7.17 -12.29 -1.11
N THR A 270 7.57 -11.02 -1.08
CA THR A 270 8.77 -10.56 -0.38
C THR A 270 8.49 -9.47 0.65
N LYS A 271 7.34 -8.81 0.57
CA LYS A 271 6.94 -7.77 1.52
C LYS A 271 5.62 -8.12 2.19
N PHE A 272 5.62 -8.03 3.52
CA PHE A 272 4.47 -8.35 4.35
C PHE A 272 4.07 -7.14 5.17
N VAL A 273 2.82 -6.72 5.04
CA VAL A 273 2.22 -5.63 5.80
C VAL A 273 1.23 -6.24 6.78
N ILE A 274 1.65 -6.41 8.02
CA ILE A 274 0.85 -7.09 9.05
C ILE A 274 0.00 -6.06 9.78
N ARG A 275 -1.24 -6.41 10.05
CA ARG A 275 -2.13 -5.60 10.90
C ARG A 275 -2.98 -6.48 11.81
N ALA A 276 -3.20 -6.00 13.02
CA ALA A 276 -4.18 -6.63 13.90
C ALA A 276 -5.59 -6.49 13.30
N ALA A 277 -6.35 -7.58 13.33
CA ALA A 277 -7.75 -7.61 12.94
C ALA A 277 -8.54 -8.20 14.12
N GLY A 278 -9.24 -7.35 14.84
CA GLY A 278 -10.08 -7.68 15.98
C GLY A 278 -11.12 -6.61 16.21
N SER A 279 -12.16 -6.91 16.96
CA SER A 279 -13.17 -5.95 17.41
C SER A 279 -12.64 -5.05 18.54
N GLU A 280 -11.63 -5.52 19.27
CA GLU A 280 -10.99 -4.79 20.36
C GLU A 280 -9.53 -4.45 20.02
N PRO A 281 -9.00 -3.35 20.57
CA PRO A 281 -7.59 -3.05 20.48
C PRO A 281 -6.74 -4.19 21.08
N TYR A 282 -5.57 -4.44 20.47
CA TYR A 282 -4.62 -5.43 20.96
C TYR A 282 -3.34 -4.75 21.45
N PRO A 283 -3.26 -4.34 22.72
CA PRO A 283 -2.11 -3.56 23.25
C PRO A 283 -0.77 -4.28 23.13
N GLY A 284 -0.77 -5.62 23.20
CA GLY A 284 0.44 -6.46 23.06
C GLY A 284 0.94 -6.63 21.63
N PHE A 285 0.22 -6.12 20.63
CA PHE A 285 0.47 -6.41 19.23
C PHE A 285 1.92 -6.17 18.80
N LEU A 286 2.47 -4.98 19.01
CA LEU A 286 3.82 -4.65 18.57
C LEU A 286 4.90 -5.46 19.33
N SER A 287 4.69 -5.72 20.60
CA SER A 287 5.62 -6.53 21.40
C SER A 287 5.69 -7.96 20.88
N GLU A 288 4.54 -8.60 20.71
CA GLU A 288 4.48 -9.97 20.21
C GLU A 288 4.89 -10.05 18.73
N PHE A 289 4.47 -9.09 17.88
CA PHE A 289 4.91 -8.99 16.50
C PHE A 289 6.43 -9.02 16.38
N THR A 290 7.14 -8.29 17.26
CA THR A 290 8.60 -8.23 17.25
C THR A 290 9.22 -9.61 17.55
N THR A 291 8.59 -10.41 18.41
CA THR A 291 9.07 -11.74 18.78
C THR A 291 8.66 -12.80 17.75
N GLU A 292 7.43 -12.71 17.23
CA GLU A 292 6.81 -13.80 16.49
C GLU A 292 7.00 -13.70 14.96
N VAL A 293 7.04 -12.49 14.43
CA VAL A 293 7.04 -12.28 12.98
C VAL A 293 8.27 -11.54 12.47
N LEU A 294 8.78 -10.57 13.22
CA LEU A 294 9.97 -9.81 12.80
C LEU A 294 11.21 -10.69 12.55
N PRO A 295 11.45 -11.81 13.24
CA PRO A 295 12.56 -12.72 12.93
C PRO A 295 12.54 -13.34 11.52
N LEU A 296 11.39 -13.31 10.82
CA LEU A 296 11.30 -13.75 9.43
C LEU A 296 11.90 -12.71 8.45
N GLN A 297 12.18 -11.48 8.90
CA GLN A 297 12.81 -10.44 8.10
C GLN A 297 14.28 -10.76 7.84
N THR A 298 14.73 -10.62 6.59
CA THR A 298 16.11 -10.94 6.17
C THR A 298 16.82 -9.75 5.52
#